data_9cb787b32287ab84a823efa7d9b99392
#
_entry.id   9cb787b32287ab84a823efa7d9b99392
#
_cell.length_a   1.000
_cell.length_b   1.000
_cell.length_c   1.000
_cell.angle_alpha   90.00
_cell.angle_beta   90.00
_cell.angle_gamma   90.00
#
_symmetry.space_group_name_H-M   'P 1'
#
loop_
_entity.id
_entity.type
_entity.pdbx_description
1 polymer ?
#
loop_
_entity_poly.entity_id
_entity_poly.type
_entity_poly.pdbx_seq_one_letter_code
_entity_poly.pdbx_strand_id
1 'polypeptide(L)'
;MRSLGRPAAALSLRKEVFMSFLSVTLRLLEGFGLTVEIFLITLVCALPLGLVIAFCSMSGFRPLRYLSKTFVWIIRSTPLMLQVILVFYGPGLLWGLDSMGRTEAVLAAFVINYAAYFSEIFRGGIESIPKGQYEAGQVLGMTKNQIFFKVILLQVVKRIVPPLGNEVITLVKDTS
;
A
#
# COMPACT_ATOMS: atom_id res chain seq x y z
N MET A 1 7.08 14.43 66.17
CA MET A 1 6.59 15.24 65.03
C MET A 1 7.25 14.76 63.72
N ARG A 2 6.86 13.62 63.16
CA ARG A 2 7.39 13.11 61.86
C ARG A 2 6.39 12.14 61.23
N SER A 3 5.19 12.57 60.77
CA SER A 3 4.28 11.67 60.08
C SER A 3 3.32 12.33 59.09
N LEU A 4 3.44 13.63 58.87
CA LEU A 4 2.53 14.38 57.95
C LEU A 4 3.03 14.54 56.49
N GLY A 5 4.27 14.15 56.17
CA GLY A 5 4.84 14.31 54.83
C GLY A 5 4.57 13.17 53.82
N ARG A 6 4.16 11.99 54.29
CA ARG A 6 3.98 10.80 53.42
C ARG A 6 2.77 10.85 52.48
N PRO A 7 1.58 11.35 52.87
CA PRO A 7 0.43 11.35 51.96
C PRO A 7 0.56 12.39 50.81
N ALA A 8 1.20 13.53 51.06
CA ALA A 8 1.38 14.56 50.06
C ALA A 8 2.39 14.14 48.97
N ALA A 9 3.50 13.51 49.35
CA ALA A 9 4.48 12.94 48.44
C ALA A 9 3.91 11.79 47.58
N ALA A 10 3.08 10.94 48.16
CA ALA A 10 2.39 9.87 47.46
C ALA A 10 1.35 10.43 46.47
N LEU A 11 0.70 11.54 46.79
CA LEU A 11 -0.28 12.19 45.92
C LEU A 11 0.40 12.91 44.75
N SER A 12 1.59 13.54 44.95
CA SER A 12 2.38 14.16 43.90
C SER A 12 2.92 13.13 42.91
N LEU A 13 3.50 12.05 43.41
CA LEU A 13 3.95 10.92 42.61
C LEU A 13 2.83 10.30 41.77
N ARG A 14 1.64 10.15 42.34
CA ARG A 14 0.48 9.65 41.59
C ARG A 14 0.02 10.59 40.50
N LYS A 15 0.08 11.91 40.72
CA LYS A 15 -0.22 12.91 39.69
C LYS A 15 0.82 12.90 38.58
N GLU A 16 2.10 12.83 38.91
CA GLU A 16 3.18 12.76 37.92
C GLU A 16 3.08 11.50 37.05
N VAL A 17 2.83 10.33 37.66
CA VAL A 17 2.63 9.07 36.92
C VAL A 17 1.40 9.16 36.03
N PHE A 18 0.29 9.74 36.52
CA PHE A 18 -0.94 9.90 35.72
C PHE A 18 -0.72 10.87 34.53
N MET A 19 -0.06 12.01 34.76
CA MET A 19 0.26 12.97 33.71
C MET A 19 1.25 12.39 32.70
N SER A 20 2.23 11.61 33.13
CA SER A 20 3.14 10.88 32.27
C SER A 20 2.39 9.84 31.41
N PHE A 21 1.51 9.06 32.03
CA PHE A 21 0.68 8.08 31.30
C PHE A 21 -0.22 8.78 30.26
N LEU A 22 -0.88 9.87 30.62
CA LEU A 22 -1.75 10.61 29.70
C LEU A 22 -0.95 11.18 28.51
N SER A 23 0.22 11.77 28.78
CA SER A 23 1.07 12.34 27.74
C SER A 23 1.60 11.27 26.76
N VAL A 24 1.96 10.08 27.27
CA VAL A 24 2.38 8.94 26.42
C VAL A 24 1.20 8.45 25.59
N THR A 25 0.02 8.31 26.18
CA THR A 25 -1.19 7.86 25.47
C THR A 25 -1.56 8.83 24.34
N LEU A 26 -1.50 10.15 24.58
CA LEU A 26 -1.78 11.15 23.55
C LEU A 26 -0.77 11.07 22.39
N ARG A 27 0.52 10.92 22.67
CA ARG A 27 1.55 10.75 21.64
C ARG A 27 1.36 9.46 20.83
N LEU A 28 0.94 8.37 21.47
CA LEU A 28 0.61 7.13 20.78
C LEU A 28 -0.60 7.29 19.87
N LEU A 29 -1.62 8.04 20.29
CA LEU A 29 -2.81 8.33 19.47
C LEU A 29 -2.46 9.21 18.27
N GLU A 30 -1.58 10.20 18.42
CA GLU A 30 -1.07 11.02 17.31
C GLU A 30 -0.30 10.14 16.30
N GLY A 31 0.60 9.28 16.78
CA GLY A 31 1.33 8.33 15.93
C GLY A 31 0.39 7.35 15.20
N PHE A 32 -0.62 6.84 15.90
CA PHE A 32 -1.63 5.98 15.31
C PHE A 32 -2.45 6.70 14.22
N GLY A 33 -2.80 7.97 14.45
CA GLY A 33 -3.46 8.80 13.44
C GLY A 33 -2.65 8.91 12.15
N LEU A 34 -1.35 9.17 12.25
CA LEU A 34 -0.44 9.25 11.11
C LEU A 34 -0.32 7.89 10.38
N THR A 35 -0.24 6.79 11.13
CA THR A 35 -0.21 5.43 10.57
C THR A 35 -1.46 5.14 9.74
N VAL A 36 -2.65 5.45 10.27
CA VAL A 36 -3.93 5.27 9.58
C VAL A 36 -4.01 6.15 8.32
N GLU A 37 -3.54 7.38 8.40
CA GLU A 37 -3.50 8.30 7.26
C GLU A 37 -2.62 7.74 6.13
N ILE A 38 -1.38 7.35 6.43
CA ILE A 38 -0.46 6.75 5.45
C ILE A 38 -1.07 5.49 4.84
N PHE A 39 -1.64 4.62 5.66
CA PHE A 39 -2.30 3.39 5.21
C PHE A 39 -3.44 3.68 4.22
N LEU A 40 -4.36 4.56 4.59
CA LEU A 40 -5.55 4.85 3.76
C LEU A 40 -5.17 5.53 2.44
N ILE A 41 -4.29 6.54 2.48
CA ILE A 41 -3.85 7.24 1.28
C ILE A 41 -3.11 6.27 0.35
N THR A 42 -2.20 5.46 0.90
CA THR A 42 -1.48 4.46 0.11
C THR A 42 -2.46 3.48 -0.55
N LEU A 43 -3.41 2.94 0.18
CA LEU A 43 -4.38 1.97 -0.34
C LEU A 43 -5.24 2.57 -1.46
N VAL A 44 -5.79 3.78 -1.22
CA VAL A 44 -6.68 4.46 -2.19
C VAL A 44 -5.94 4.85 -3.47
N CYS A 45 -4.67 5.26 -3.36
CA CYS A 45 -3.86 5.67 -4.52
C CYS A 45 -3.21 4.48 -5.24
N ALA A 46 -2.72 3.49 -4.50
CA ALA A 46 -1.98 2.37 -5.07
C ALA A 46 -2.88 1.36 -5.80
N LEU A 47 -4.13 1.17 -5.38
CA LEU A 47 -5.07 0.26 -6.06
C LEU A 47 -5.35 0.69 -7.51
N PRO A 48 -5.82 1.91 -7.80
CA PRO A 48 -6.07 2.34 -9.18
C PRO A 48 -4.77 2.43 -9.98
N LEU A 49 -3.68 2.91 -9.40
CA LEU A 49 -2.38 2.96 -10.06
C LEU A 49 -1.87 1.56 -10.43
N GLY A 50 -1.99 0.60 -9.51
CA GLY A 50 -1.65 -0.80 -9.77
C GLY A 50 -2.48 -1.42 -10.89
N LEU A 51 -3.77 -1.09 -10.97
CA LEU A 51 -4.64 -1.55 -12.06
C LEU A 51 -4.19 -0.99 -13.42
N VAL A 52 -3.85 0.30 -13.48
CA VAL A 52 -3.29 0.94 -14.69
C VAL A 52 -1.99 0.26 -15.11
N ILE A 53 -1.05 0.05 -14.18
CA ILE A 53 0.22 -0.63 -14.44
C ILE A 53 -0.02 -2.07 -14.93
N ALA A 54 -0.99 -2.79 -14.36
CA ALA A 54 -1.35 -4.13 -14.80
C ALA A 54 -1.81 -4.14 -16.27
N PHE A 55 -2.71 -3.23 -16.66
CA PHE A 55 -3.13 -3.09 -18.05
C PHE A 55 -1.99 -2.70 -18.99
N CYS A 56 -1.10 -1.79 -18.57
CA CYS A 56 0.10 -1.46 -19.33
C CYS A 56 1.01 -2.68 -19.53
N SER A 57 1.19 -3.50 -18.50
CA SER A 57 2.03 -4.71 -18.57
C SER A 57 1.43 -5.82 -19.45
N MET A 58 0.12 -5.82 -19.66
CA MET A 58 -0.61 -6.75 -20.53
C MET A 58 -0.86 -6.17 -21.94
N SER A 59 -0.47 -4.91 -22.18
CA SER A 59 -0.69 -4.22 -23.47
C SER A 59 -0.06 -4.97 -24.64
N GLY A 60 -0.71 -4.92 -25.81
CA GLY A 60 -0.17 -5.39 -27.08
C GLY A 60 1.02 -4.56 -27.59
N PHE A 61 1.14 -3.30 -27.13
CA PHE A 61 2.24 -2.42 -27.50
C PHE A 61 3.52 -2.80 -26.76
N ARG A 62 4.46 -3.42 -27.46
CA ARG A 62 5.69 -4.00 -26.89
C ARG A 62 6.48 -3.05 -25.99
N PRO A 63 6.81 -1.81 -26.39
CA PRO A 63 7.60 -0.91 -25.54
C PRO A 63 6.93 -0.64 -24.18
N LEU A 64 5.63 -0.35 -24.16
CA LEU A 64 4.88 -0.08 -22.95
C LEU A 64 4.86 -1.30 -22.02
N ARG A 65 4.66 -2.48 -22.59
CA ARG A 65 4.69 -3.74 -21.84
C ARG A 65 6.05 -4.01 -21.20
N TYR A 66 7.14 -3.83 -21.94
CA TYR A 66 8.48 -4.04 -21.39
C TYR A 66 8.81 -3.01 -20.32
N LEU A 67 8.51 -1.73 -20.55
CA LEU A 67 8.74 -0.66 -19.57
C LEU A 67 8.00 -0.94 -18.26
N SER A 68 6.72 -1.28 -18.33
CA SER A 68 5.90 -1.57 -17.14
C SER A 68 6.42 -2.80 -16.39
N LYS A 69 6.77 -3.88 -17.10
CA LYS A 69 7.33 -5.09 -16.48
C LYS A 69 8.68 -4.83 -15.81
N THR A 70 9.56 -4.08 -16.47
CA THR A 70 10.87 -3.71 -15.91
C THR A 70 10.71 -2.82 -14.69
N PHE A 71 9.80 -1.85 -14.72
CA PHE A 71 9.47 -1.01 -13.57
C PHE A 71 9.01 -1.87 -12.37
N VAL A 72 8.02 -2.73 -12.58
CA VAL A 72 7.50 -3.61 -11.53
C VAL A 72 8.59 -4.54 -10.99
N TRP A 73 9.43 -5.09 -11.87
CA TRP A 73 10.55 -5.95 -11.47
C TRP A 73 11.55 -5.19 -10.58
N ILE A 74 11.97 -3.98 -10.97
CA ILE A 74 12.90 -3.16 -10.16
C ILE A 74 12.30 -2.84 -8.80
N ILE A 75 11.06 -2.35 -8.76
CA ILE A 75 10.41 -1.94 -7.50
C ILE A 75 10.27 -3.14 -6.55
N ARG A 76 9.83 -4.28 -7.03
CA ARG A 76 9.66 -5.48 -6.19
C ARG A 76 10.97 -6.18 -5.81
N SER A 77 12.06 -5.90 -6.50
CA SER A 77 13.39 -6.44 -6.18
C SER A 77 14.16 -5.57 -5.18
N THR A 78 13.66 -4.40 -4.82
CA THR A 78 14.31 -3.47 -3.90
C THR A 78 13.52 -3.34 -2.60
N PRO A 79 14.20 -3.27 -1.42
CA PRO A 79 13.52 -3.07 -0.14
C PRO A 79 12.79 -1.72 -0.07
N LEU A 80 11.57 -1.72 0.50
CA LEU A 80 10.77 -0.50 0.67
C LEU A 80 11.53 0.61 1.39
N MET A 81 12.31 0.28 2.44
CA MET A 81 13.12 1.27 3.18
C MET A 81 14.12 2.00 2.29
N LEU A 82 14.79 1.28 1.36
CA LEU A 82 15.70 1.92 0.40
C LEU A 82 14.96 2.84 -0.56
N GLN A 83 13.74 2.48 -0.97
CA GLN A 83 12.92 3.33 -1.83
C GLN A 83 12.50 4.62 -1.11
N VAL A 84 12.13 4.56 0.17
CA VAL A 84 11.82 5.74 0.98
C VAL A 84 13.05 6.66 1.07
N ILE A 85 14.23 6.12 1.35
CA ILE A 85 15.48 6.88 1.40
C ILE A 85 15.78 7.53 0.05
N LEU A 86 15.61 6.80 -1.04
CA LEU A 86 15.86 7.30 -2.39
C LEU A 86 14.90 8.43 -2.77
N VAL A 87 13.61 8.29 -2.45
CA VAL A 87 12.61 9.33 -2.74
C VAL A 87 12.85 10.58 -1.89
N PHE A 88 13.26 10.41 -0.63
CA PHE A 88 13.50 11.53 0.27
C PHE A 88 14.78 12.31 -0.07
N TYR A 89 15.89 11.62 -0.25
CA TYR A 89 17.21 12.25 -0.48
C TYR A 89 17.57 12.42 -1.95
N GLY A 90 17.02 11.57 -2.84
CA GLY A 90 17.38 11.54 -4.26
C GLY A 90 17.23 12.88 -4.98
N PRO A 91 16.11 13.59 -4.87
CA PRO A 91 15.93 14.90 -5.52
C PRO A 91 16.98 15.93 -5.11
N GLY A 92 17.31 15.98 -3.81
CA GLY A 92 18.35 16.87 -3.29
C GLY A 92 19.76 16.53 -3.82
N LEU A 93 20.09 15.23 -3.82
CA LEU A 93 21.41 14.76 -4.24
C LEU A 93 21.66 14.86 -5.74
N LEU A 94 20.63 14.60 -6.56
CA LEU A 94 20.77 14.52 -8.02
C LEU A 94 20.54 15.87 -8.71
N TRP A 95 19.63 16.68 -8.21
CA TRP A 95 19.23 17.94 -8.87
C TRP A 95 19.37 19.18 -8.00
N GLY A 96 19.87 19.07 -6.75
CA GLY A 96 19.99 20.20 -5.82
C GLY A 96 18.64 20.82 -5.43
N LEU A 97 17.53 20.07 -5.59
CA LEU A 97 16.20 20.50 -5.21
C LEU A 97 16.04 20.43 -3.69
N ASP A 98 15.17 21.28 -3.14
CA ASP A 98 14.79 21.16 -1.73
C ASP A 98 14.22 19.76 -1.46
N SER A 99 14.59 19.18 -0.33
CA SER A 99 14.07 17.86 0.05
C SER A 99 12.56 17.92 0.23
N MET A 100 11.87 16.94 -0.33
CA MET A 100 10.44 16.72 -0.12
C MET A 100 10.15 16.56 1.40
N GLY A 101 8.97 16.93 1.85
CA GLY A 101 8.54 16.68 3.23
C GLY A 101 8.64 15.18 3.56
N ARG A 102 9.00 14.85 4.80
CA ARG A 102 9.19 13.44 5.22
C ARG A 102 7.95 12.58 4.94
N THR A 103 6.78 13.07 5.31
CA THR A 103 5.50 12.37 5.11
C THR A 103 5.18 12.19 3.63
N GLU A 104 5.43 13.22 2.81
CA GLU A 104 5.21 13.18 1.37
C GLU A 104 6.12 12.16 0.68
N ALA A 105 7.40 12.11 1.07
CA ALA A 105 8.34 11.13 0.53
C ALA A 105 7.97 9.69 0.90
N VAL A 106 7.54 9.47 2.15
CA VAL A 106 7.03 8.18 2.60
C VAL A 106 5.80 7.79 1.80
N LEU A 107 4.79 8.67 1.70
CA LEU A 107 3.58 8.40 0.92
C LEU A 107 3.89 8.06 -0.55
N ALA A 108 4.75 8.84 -1.20
CA ALA A 108 5.14 8.59 -2.58
C ALA A 108 5.81 7.22 -2.75
N ALA A 109 6.78 6.88 -1.89
CA ALA A 109 7.46 5.60 -1.93
C ALA A 109 6.50 4.43 -1.69
N PHE A 110 5.61 4.53 -0.70
CA PHE A 110 4.60 3.52 -0.40
C PHE A 110 3.62 3.33 -1.55
N VAL A 111 3.09 4.41 -2.11
CA VAL A 111 2.16 4.33 -3.25
C VAL A 111 2.82 3.67 -4.47
N ILE A 112 4.05 4.02 -4.80
CA ILE A 112 4.80 3.43 -5.92
C ILE A 112 5.06 1.94 -5.67
N ASN A 113 5.52 1.59 -4.47
CA ASN A 113 5.82 0.22 -4.09
C ASN A 113 4.57 -0.66 -4.15
N TYR A 114 3.51 -0.27 -3.44
CA TYR A 114 2.26 -1.05 -3.37
C TYR A 114 1.51 -1.09 -4.70
N ALA A 115 1.61 -0.06 -5.54
CA ALA A 115 1.07 -0.11 -6.90
C ALA A 115 1.75 -1.19 -7.75
N ALA A 116 3.06 -1.39 -7.59
CA ALA A 116 3.78 -2.47 -8.27
C ALA A 116 3.32 -3.86 -7.77
N TYR A 117 3.12 -4.04 -6.46
CA TYR A 117 2.60 -5.29 -5.91
C TYR A 117 1.16 -5.57 -6.35
N PHE A 118 0.26 -4.59 -6.24
CA PHE A 118 -1.12 -4.72 -6.70
C PHE A 118 -1.21 -4.99 -8.21
N SER A 119 -0.33 -4.40 -9.01
CA SER A 119 -0.32 -4.64 -10.46
C SER A 119 -0.08 -6.11 -10.81
N GLU A 120 0.80 -6.79 -10.09
CA GLU A 120 1.06 -8.22 -10.30
C GLU A 120 -0.10 -9.10 -9.83
N ILE A 121 -0.77 -8.71 -8.73
CA ILE A 121 -1.98 -9.40 -8.26
C ILE A 121 -3.09 -9.30 -9.31
N PHE A 122 -3.33 -8.10 -9.84
CA PHE A 122 -4.34 -7.89 -10.89
C PHE A 122 -3.99 -8.65 -12.17
N ARG A 123 -2.74 -8.53 -12.64
CA ARG A 123 -2.27 -9.25 -13.82
C ARG A 123 -2.39 -10.76 -13.64
N GLY A 124 -1.90 -11.31 -12.53
CA GLY A 124 -1.97 -12.73 -12.23
C GLY A 124 -3.41 -13.23 -12.14
N GLY A 125 -4.32 -12.46 -11.53
CA GLY A 125 -5.74 -12.80 -11.47
C GLY A 125 -6.39 -12.88 -12.85
N ILE A 126 -6.11 -11.92 -13.73
CA ILE A 126 -6.67 -11.87 -15.09
C ILE A 126 -6.07 -13.00 -15.96
N GLU A 127 -4.76 -13.16 -15.96
CA GLU A 127 -4.06 -14.18 -16.76
C GLU A 127 -4.36 -15.61 -16.30
N SER A 128 -4.80 -15.80 -15.05
CA SER A 128 -5.13 -17.11 -14.50
C SER A 128 -6.44 -17.72 -15.04
N ILE A 129 -7.28 -16.93 -15.72
CA ILE A 129 -8.55 -17.43 -16.26
C ILE A 129 -8.28 -18.29 -17.50
N PRO A 130 -8.74 -19.56 -17.51
CA PRO A 130 -8.53 -20.43 -18.65
C PRO A 130 -9.19 -19.89 -19.93
N LYS A 131 -8.49 -20.00 -21.06
CA LYS A 131 -9.00 -19.57 -22.37
C LYS A 131 -10.33 -20.25 -22.74
N GLY A 132 -10.55 -21.48 -22.30
CA GLY A 132 -11.80 -22.20 -22.49
C GLY A 132 -13.05 -21.50 -21.96
N GLN A 133 -12.90 -20.58 -20.96
CA GLN A 133 -14.01 -19.77 -20.48
C GLN A 133 -14.46 -18.73 -21.53
N TYR A 134 -13.49 -18.16 -22.26
CA TYR A 134 -13.77 -17.26 -23.37
C TYR A 134 -14.37 -18.01 -24.56
N GLU A 135 -13.83 -19.18 -24.89
CA GLU A 135 -14.29 -20.02 -26.00
C GLU A 135 -15.71 -20.53 -25.75
N ALA A 136 -16.01 -20.99 -24.53
CA ALA A 136 -17.35 -21.41 -24.14
C ALA A 136 -18.38 -20.29 -24.30
N GLY A 137 -18.03 -19.07 -23.89
CA GLY A 137 -18.89 -17.90 -24.07
C GLY A 137 -19.14 -17.59 -25.57
N GLN A 138 -18.12 -17.75 -26.41
CA GLN A 138 -18.26 -17.55 -27.86
C GLN A 138 -19.16 -18.59 -28.52
N VAL A 139 -19.04 -19.85 -28.13
CA VAL A 139 -19.92 -20.98 -28.63
C VAL A 139 -21.38 -20.71 -28.26
N LEU A 140 -21.63 -20.10 -27.10
CA LEU A 140 -22.98 -19.67 -26.68
C LEU A 140 -23.48 -18.39 -27.37
N GLY A 141 -22.74 -17.85 -28.33
CA GLY A 141 -23.13 -16.63 -29.07
C GLY A 141 -23.03 -15.35 -28.25
N MET A 142 -22.31 -15.36 -27.12
CA MET A 142 -22.12 -14.17 -26.28
C MET A 142 -21.15 -13.19 -26.95
N THR A 143 -21.44 -11.89 -26.86
CA THR A 143 -20.48 -10.85 -27.25
C THR A 143 -19.29 -10.79 -26.29
N LYS A 144 -18.15 -10.25 -26.73
CA LYS A 144 -16.94 -10.10 -25.90
C LYS A 144 -17.23 -9.38 -24.56
N ASN A 145 -18.05 -8.36 -24.59
CA ASN A 145 -18.46 -7.62 -23.36
C ASN A 145 -19.30 -8.51 -22.43
N GLN A 146 -20.24 -9.28 -22.99
CA GLN A 146 -21.05 -10.21 -22.19
C GLN A 146 -20.19 -11.29 -21.55
N ILE A 147 -19.23 -11.86 -22.27
CA ILE A 147 -18.28 -12.84 -21.73
C ILE A 147 -17.47 -12.20 -20.59
N PHE A 148 -16.92 -11.02 -20.82
CA PHE A 148 -16.13 -10.34 -19.80
C PHE A 148 -16.94 -10.07 -18.52
N PHE A 149 -18.06 -9.36 -18.61
CA PHE A 149 -18.83 -8.95 -17.44
C PHE A 149 -19.59 -10.09 -16.75
N LYS A 150 -20.15 -11.05 -17.50
CA LYS A 150 -20.97 -12.13 -16.94
C LYS A 150 -20.21 -13.38 -16.53
N VAL A 151 -19.06 -13.64 -17.19
CA VAL A 151 -18.31 -14.89 -16.97
C VAL A 151 -16.94 -14.63 -16.33
N ILE A 152 -16.17 -13.73 -16.89
CA ILE A 152 -14.75 -13.57 -16.52
C ILE A 152 -14.57 -12.70 -15.26
N LEU A 153 -15.21 -11.54 -15.21
CA LEU A 153 -14.98 -10.55 -14.16
C LEU A 153 -15.15 -11.13 -12.75
N LEU A 154 -16.22 -11.88 -12.51
CA LEU A 154 -16.47 -12.46 -11.19
C LEU A 154 -15.43 -13.52 -10.81
N GLN A 155 -14.95 -14.30 -11.79
CA GLN A 155 -13.88 -15.27 -11.58
C GLN A 155 -12.55 -14.57 -11.25
N VAL A 156 -12.22 -13.48 -11.96
CA VAL A 156 -11.06 -12.64 -11.69
C VAL A 156 -11.12 -12.08 -10.28
N VAL A 157 -12.24 -11.45 -9.88
CA VAL A 157 -12.42 -10.90 -8.53
C VAL A 157 -12.20 -11.97 -7.45
N LYS A 158 -12.79 -13.15 -7.60
CA LYS A 158 -12.61 -14.27 -6.66
C LYS A 158 -11.13 -14.69 -6.51
N ARG A 159 -10.34 -14.60 -7.58
CA ARG A 159 -8.91 -14.95 -7.56
C ARG A 159 -8.02 -13.85 -7.03
N ILE A 160 -8.43 -12.59 -7.18
CA ILE A 160 -7.67 -11.42 -6.73
C ILE A 160 -7.87 -11.15 -5.23
N VAL A 161 -9.07 -11.35 -4.69
CA VAL A 161 -9.41 -10.99 -3.31
C VAL A 161 -8.50 -11.63 -2.26
N PRO A 162 -8.16 -12.94 -2.30
CA PRO A 162 -7.28 -13.51 -1.29
C PRO A 162 -5.86 -12.92 -1.29
N PRO A 163 -5.12 -12.85 -2.41
CA PRO A 163 -3.79 -12.24 -2.43
C PRO A 163 -3.82 -10.74 -2.13
N LEU A 164 -4.87 -10.02 -2.55
CA LEU A 164 -5.05 -8.61 -2.23
C LEU A 164 -5.24 -8.40 -0.72
N GLY A 165 -6.02 -9.25 -0.07
CA GLY A 165 -6.20 -9.22 1.38
C GLY A 165 -4.87 -9.44 2.14
N ASN A 166 -4.04 -10.38 1.67
CA ASN A 166 -2.71 -10.59 2.26
C ASN A 166 -1.81 -9.36 2.10
N GLU A 167 -1.85 -8.71 0.94
CA GLU A 167 -1.06 -7.51 0.68
C GLU A 167 -1.52 -6.31 1.51
N VAL A 168 -2.84 -6.16 1.73
CA VAL A 168 -3.39 -5.15 2.64
C VAL A 168 -2.92 -5.39 4.09
N ILE A 169 -2.86 -6.63 4.54
CA ILE A 169 -2.33 -6.96 5.87
C ILE A 169 -0.83 -6.61 5.95
N THR A 170 -0.07 -6.85 4.90
CA THR A 170 1.35 -6.45 4.82
C THR A 170 1.49 -4.94 4.89
N LEU A 171 0.65 -4.19 4.16
CA LEU A 171 0.64 -2.73 4.21
C LEU A 171 0.38 -2.21 5.63
N VAL A 172 -0.56 -2.80 6.40
CA VAL A 172 -0.79 -2.44 7.81
C VAL A 172 0.47 -2.64 8.64
N LYS A 173 1.21 -3.72 8.42
CA LYS A 173 2.48 -3.99 9.14
C LYS A 173 3.58 -3.02 8.76
N ASP A 174 3.67 -2.64 7.49
CA ASP A 174 4.71 -1.75 6.98
C ASP A 174 4.48 -0.29 7.40
N THR A 175 3.22 0.10 7.67
CA THR A 175 2.86 1.45 8.14
C THR A 175 2.92 1.60 9.66
N SER A 176 2.98 0.51 10.43
CA SER A 176 3.04 0.53 11.90
C SER A 176 4.45 0.30 12.40
#